data_31771b26941a24fa4b2a86d21549f68f
#
_entry.id   31771b26941a24fa4b2a86d21549f68f
#
_cell.length_a   1.000
_cell.length_b   1.000
_cell.length_c   1.000
_cell.angle_alpha   90.00
_cell.angle_beta   90.00
_cell.angle_gamma   90.00
#
_symmetry.space_group_name_H-M   'P 1'
#
loop_
_entity.id
_entity.type
_entity.pdbx_description
1 polymer ?
#
loop_
_entity_poly.entity_id
_entity_poly.type
_entity_poly.pdbx_seq_one_letter_code
_entity_poly.pdbx_strand_id
1 'polypeptide(L)'
;MAGRGPGAPARVEGGATYDVLVIGAGIVGSAIARRLSGYRLSVALLDGRDDVGEGTSKANTAILHTGFDAKPGTLESRMVRRGYQLLSDYARATGIPVEPVGAILVAWDEEQLAALPALQDKAHQNGYPHTRIVDADQVYADLPHIGPGALGGLTVPGESIICSWTTNFALATDAVRRGTTLLLGRWVSDVTRDGGTTVVHTSGGDVRARWVVNAAGLGGDTIDQLFGHDRFHITPRRGELLVFDKQARPLVDKIMLPVPTALGKGVLVSPTVYGNVMLGPTAEDLTDRTDTGTSEAGLAFLREKGEQLMPRLLEEEVTATYAGLRAASDNPDYVIELDADHRYLLAGGIRSTGLTAGMAVAEHVDGLLAGTGLIELLERDDLPDPPLMPNIGEAFQRPYQDAARIAADASYGRIVCFCERVTAGEIRDTFCSTIPPTTLEGLRRRTRAQNGRCQGFFCGAEVAELFETRGGAADRVRATR
;
A
#
# COMPACT_ATOMS: atom_id res chain seq x y z
N MET A 1 -35.10 -10.86 -19.28
CA MET A 1 -34.18 -11.72 -18.51
C MET A 1 -33.46 -10.81 -17.52
N ALA A 2 -33.83 -10.90 -16.24
CA ALA A 2 -33.30 -10.02 -15.19
C ALA A 2 -31.94 -10.55 -14.75
N GLY A 3 -30.88 -9.73 -14.90
CA GLY A 3 -29.54 -10.01 -14.45
C GLY A 3 -29.50 -10.04 -12.92
N ARG A 4 -28.97 -11.12 -12.34
CA ARG A 4 -28.69 -11.21 -10.90
C ARG A 4 -27.60 -10.21 -10.54
N GLY A 5 -27.90 -9.30 -9.64
CA GLY A 5 -26.92 -8.37 -9.04
C GLY A 5 -25.85 -9.13 -8.24
N PRO A 6 -24.68 -8.52 -8.00
CA PRO A 6 -23.56 -9.13 -7.27
C PRO A 6 -24.00 -9.47 -5.85
N GLY A 7 -23.84 -10.75 -5.48
CA GLY A 7 -24.21 -11.28 -4.17
C GLY A 7 -23.36 -10.70 -3.04
N ALA A 8 -23.98 -10.49 -1.88
CA ALA A 8 -23.31 -10.17 -0.63
C ALA A 8 -22.26 -11.25 -0.27
N PRO A 9 -21.17 -10.89 0.45
CA PRO A 9 -20.18 -11.89 0.87
C PRO A 9 -20.87 -12.99 1.68
N ALA A 10 -20.63 -14.25 1.28
CA ALA A 10 -21.24 -15.43 1.87
C ALA A 10 -20.92 -15.50 3.38
N ARG A 11 -21.93 -15.68 4.22
CA ARG A 11 -21.72 -16.14 5.59
C ARG A 11 -21.09 -17.53 5.50
N VAL A 12 -19.88 -17.68 6.07
CA VAL A 12 -19.25 -18.99 6.21
C VAL A 12 -20.03 -19.75 7.28
N GLU A 13 -20.91 -20.65 6.85
CA GLU A 13 -21.43 -21.70 7.72
C GLU A 13 -20.25 -22.60 8.11
N GLY A 14 -20.12 -22.92 9.39
CA GLY A 14 -18.99 -23.70 9.93
C GLY A 14 -18.82 -25.03 9.18
N GLY A 15 -17.70 -25.22 8.47
CA GLY A 15 -17.33 -26.48 7.86
C GLY A 15 -16.71 -26.45 6.46
N ALA A 16 -16.76 -25.35 5.70
CA ALA A 16 -16.14 -25.30 4.38
C ALA A 16 -14.60 -25.27 4.48
N THR A 17 -13.94 -26.14 3.69
CA THR A 17 -12.48 -26.15 3.56
C THR A 17 -12.10 -25.40 2.28
N TYR A 18 -11.30 -24.35 2.42
CA TYR A 18 -10.74 -23.61 1.27
C TYR A 18 -9.58 -24.38 0.64
N ASP A 19 -9.35 -24.21 -0.65
CA ASP A 19 -8.14 -24.71 -1.29
C ASP A 19 -6.93 -23.91 -0.82
N VAL A 20 -7.06 -22.57 -0.73
CA VAL A 20 -6.01 -21.68 -0.22
C VAL A 20 -6.58 -20.63 0.73
N LEU A 21 -5.94 -20.49 1.88
CA LEU A 21 -6.14 -19.38 2.81
C LEU A 21 -4.92 -18.46 2.76
N VAL A 22 -5.14 -17.18 2.48
CA VAL A 22 -4.12 -16.13 2.56
C VAL A 22 -4.33 -15.34 3.86
N ILE A 23 -3.32 -15.30 4.73
CA ILE A 23 -3.33 -14.56 5.99
C ILE A 23 -2.68 -13.19 5.78
N GLY A 24 -3.43 -12.11 5.99
CA GLY A 24 -3.03 -10.72 5.82
C GLY A 24 -3.61 -10.09 4.55
N ALA A 25 -4.56 -9.14 4.70
CA ALA A 25 -5.17 -8.37 3.61
C ALA A 25 -4.46 -7.02 3.35
N GLY A 26 -3.15 -6.96 3.62
CA GLY A 26 -2.26 -5.92 3.14
C GLY A 26 -2.01 -6.04 1.63
N ILE A 27 -1.14 -5.17 1.10
CA ILE A 27 -0.86 -5.09 -0.34
C ILE A 27 -0.40 -6.44 -0.94
N VAL A 28 0.46 -7.18 -0.23
CA VAL A 28 1.01 -8.45 -0.68
C VAL A 28 -0.05 -9.55 -0.68
N GLY A 29 -0.76 -9.73 0.44
CA GLY A 29 -1.79 -10.75 0.53
C GLY A 29 -2.98 -10.50 -0.39
N SER A 30 -3.39 -9.23 -0.57
CA SER A 30 -4.42 -8.86 -1.55
C SER A 30 -4.00 -9.17 -2.99
N ALA A 31 -2.72 -8.94 -3.35
CA ALA A 31 -2.18 -9.30 -4.65
C ALA A 31 -2.13 -10.83 -4.85
N ILE A 32 -1.72 -11.59 -3.83
CA ILE A 32 -1.70 -13.06 -3.85
C ILE A 32 -3.12 -13.63 -4.01
N ALA A 33 -4.08 -13.16 -3.20
CA ALA A 33 -5.47 -13.60 -3.28
C ALA A 33 -6.08 -13.30 -4.66
N ARG A 34 -5.79 -12.10 -5.22
CA ARG A 34 -6.18 -11.73 -6.58
C ARG A 34 -5.57 -12.68 -7.63
N ARG A 35 -4.29 -13.02 -7.52
CA ARG A 35 -3.62 -13.92 -8.46
C ARG A 35 -4.24 -15.31 -8.39
N LEU A 36 -4.39 -15.86 -7.20
CA LEU A 36 -4.92 -17.21 -6.98
C LEU A 36 -6.41 -17.34 -7.36
N SER A 37 -7.20 -16.25 -7.22
CA SER A 37 -8.60 -16.24 -7.68
C SER A 37 -8.76 -16.30 -9.20
N GLY A 38 -7.66 -16.20 -9.95
CA GLY A 38 -7.61 -16.46 -11.39
C GLY A 38 -7.71 -17.94 -11.76
N TYR A 39 -7.60 -18.82 -10.78
CA TYR A 39 -7.73 -20.27 -10.95
C TYR A 39 -9.06 -20.80 -10.41
N ARG A 40 -9.41 -22.03 -10.76
CA ARG A 40 -10.59 -22.75 -10.24
C ARG A 40 -10.33 -23.27 -8.82
N LEU A 41 -10.04 -22.31 -7.91
CA LEU A 41 -9.74 -22.55 -6.50
C LEU A 41 -10.75 -21.79 -5.62
N SER A 42 -11.10 -22.39 -4.49
CA SER A 42 -11.73 -21.68 -3.39
C SER A 42 -10.68 -20.97 -2.57
N VAL A 43 -10.65 -19.62 -2.62
CA VAL A 43 -9.65 -18.78 -1.93
C VAL A 43 -10.32 -17.99 -0.81
N ALA A 44 -9.70 -17.95 0.37
CA ALA A 44 -10.04 -17.04 1.44
C ALA A 44 -8.90 -16.07 1.68
N LEU A 45 -9.23 -14.79 1.95
CA LEU A 45 -8.31 -13.73 2.38
C LEU A 45 -8.72 -13.26 3.77
N LEU A 46 -7.85 -13.45 4.75
CA LEU A 46 -8.10 -13.20 6.16
C LEU A 46 -7.24 -12.05 6.69
N ASP A 47 -7.81 -11.18 7.52
CA ASP A 47 -7.06 -10.17 8.27
C ASP A 47 -7.62 -10.00 9.69
N GLY A 48 -6.73 -9.73 10.63
CA GLY A 48 -7.10 -9.43 12.01
C GLY A 48 -7.80 -8.07 12.18
N ARG A 49 -7.60 -7.15 11.26
CA ARG A 49 -8.15 -5.80 11.28
C ARG A 49 -9.52 -5.74 10.61
N ASP A 50 -10.21 -4.61 10.82
CA ASP A 50 -11.60 -4.41 10.36
C ASP A 50 -11.68 -3.96 8.89
N ASP A 51 -10.55 -3.67 8.24
CA ASP A 51 -10.51 -3.25 6.85
C ASP A 51 -9.22 -3.73 6.15
N VAL A 52 -9.29 -3.82 4.82
CA VAL A 52 -8.13 -4.19 4.01
C VAL A 52 -7.08 -3.07 3.99
N GLY A 53 -5.80 -3.45 3.95
CA GLY A 53 -4.69 -2.50 3.89
C GLY A 53 -4.48 -1.66 5.15
N GLU A 54 -5.07 -2.02 6.26
CA GLU A 54 -5.06 -1.22 7.49
C GLU A 54 -3.76 -1.32 8.30
N GLY A 55 -2.89 -2.26 7.96
CA GLY A 55 -1.55 -2.40 8.53
C GLY A 55 -0.53 -1.43 7.91
N THR A 56 0.69 -1.90 7.68
CA THR A 56 1.79 -1.16 7.05
C THR A 56 1.40 -0.54 5.69
N SER A 57 0.51 -1.18 4.93
CA SER A 57 0.14 -0.78 3.58
C SER A 57 -0.53 0.60 3.49
N LYS A 58 -1.15 1.11 4.56
CA LYS A 58 -1.79 2.44 4.58
C LYS A 58 -0.82 3.60 4.84
N ALA A 59 0.37 3.32 5.40
CA ALA A 59 1.29 4.32 5.92
C ALA A 59 2.69 4.11 5.32
N ASN A 60 2.93 4.72 4.17
CA ASN A 60 4.18 4.66 3.41
C ASN A 60 4.37 5.94 2.59
N THR A 61 5.46 6.06 1.86
CA THR A 61 5.79 7.20 1.01
C THR A 61 5.09 7.19 -0.35
N ALA A 62 4.31 6.15 -0.64
CA ALA A 62 3.51 6.01 -1.87
C ALA A 62 4.31 6.17 -3.18
N ILE A 63 5.55 5.71 -3.21
CA ILE A 63 6.40 5.73 -4.39
C ILE A 63 6.27 4.39 -5.13
N LEU A 64 6.03 4.47 -6.42
CA LEU A 64 6.13 3.35 -7.36
C LEU A 64 7.57 3.28 -7.86
N HIS A 65 8.34 2.38 -7.26
CA HIS A 65 9.79 2.28 -7.45
C HIS A 65 10.18 1.52 -8.71
N THR A 66 11.12 2.05 -9.48
CA THR A 66 11.72 1.36 -10.64
C THR A 66 12.60 0.17 -10.24
N GLY A 67 13.03 0.12 -8.98
CA GLY A 67 13.97 -0.88 -8.46
C GLY A 67 15.44 -0.52 -8.68
N PHE A 68 15.73 0.71 -9.06
CA PHE A 68 17.08 1.17 -9.39
C PHE A 68 18.09 0.97 -8.25
N ASP A 69 17.67 1.12 -6.99
CA ASP A 69 18.52 1.11 -5.80
C ASP A 69 18.51 -0.22 -5.01
N ALA A 70 17.75 -1.21 -5.47
CA ALA A 70 17.73 -2.53 -4.85
C ALA A 70 19.11 -3.22 -4.97
N LYS A 71 19.44 -4.10 -4.04
CA LYS A 71 20.70 -4.87 -4.12
C LYS A 71 20.62 -5.83 -5.30
N PRO A 72 21.53 -5.75 -6.30
CA PRO A 72 21.49 -6.62 -7.46
C PRO A 72 21.55 -8.10 -7.11
N GLY A 73 20.82 -8.93 -7.86
CA GLY A 73 20.76 -10.38 -7.67
C GLY A 73 19.86 -10.87 -6.56
N THR A 74 19.31 -9.98 -5.72
CA THR A 74 18.36 -10.34 -4.66
C THR A 74 16.96 -10.64 -5.20
N LEU A 75 16.14 -11.30 -4.38
CA LEU A 75 14.73 -11.50 -4.68
C LEU A 75 14.00 -10.14 -4.72
N GLU A 76 14.33 -9.23 -3.80
CA GLU A 76 13.80 -7.87 -3.79
C GLU A 76 14.00 -7.17 -5.16
N SER A 77 15.24 -7.18 -5.72
CA SER A 77 15.51 -6.51 -6.99
C SER A 77 14.68 -7.06 -8.14
N ARG A 78 14.50 -8.39 -8.20
CA ARG A 78 13.66 -9.03 -9.21
C ARG A 78 12.18 -8.68 -9.05
N MET A 79 11.69 -8.73 -7.79
CA MET A 79 10.27 -8.49 -7.50
C MET A 79 9.89 -7.02 -7.69
N VAL A 80 10.75 -6.08 -7.29
CA VAL A 80 10.46 -4.64 -7.47
C VAL A 80 10.45 -4.28 -8.96
N ARG A 81 11.44 -4.71 -9.72
CA ARG A 81 11.50 -4.46 -11.17
C ARG A 81 10.27 -5.03 -11.90
N ARG A 82 9.93 -6.29 -11.64
CA ARG A 82 8.75 -6.94 -12.25
C ARG A 82 7.46 -6.30 -11.77
N GLY A 83 7.37 -5.99 -10.48
CA GLY A 83 6.21 -5.36 -9.86
C GLY A 83 5.94 -3.96 -10.39
N TYR A 84 6.97 -3.17 -10.68
CA TYR A 84 6.83 -1.87 -11.34
C TYR A 84 6.05 -1.97 -12.66
N GLN A 85 6.39 -2.94 -13.50
CA GLN A 85 5.70 -3.18 -14.77
C GLN A 85 4.24 -3.59 -14.55
N LEU A 86 4.03 -4.62 -13.72
CA LEU A 86 2.71 -5.17 -13.44
C LEU A 86 1.77 -4.13 -12.81
N LEU A 87 2.26 -3.39 -11.82
CA LEU A 87 1.45 -2.39 -11.13
C LEU A 87 1.17 -1.17 -12.01
N SER A 88 2.12 -0.76 -12.87
CA SER A 88 1.89 0.32 -13.83
C SER A 88 0.77 -0.03 -14.83
N ASP A 89 0.77 -1.26 -15.34
CA ASP A 89 -0.29 -1.75 -16.24
C ASP A 89 -1.63 -1.88 -15.52
N TYR A 90 -1.62 -2.45 -14.32
CA TYR A 90 -2.81 -2.61 -13.50
C TYR A 90 -3.42 -1.27 -13.08
N ALA A 91 -2.58 -0.30 -12.71
CA ALA A 91 -3.06 1.05 -12.35
C ALA A 91 -3.78 1.74 -13.51
N ARG A 92 -3.26 1.60 -14.75
CA ARG A 92 -3.96 2.11 -15.95
C ARG A 92 -5.30 1.44 -16.16
N ALA A 93 -5.36 0.12 -16.00
CA ALA A 93 -6.59 -0.65 -16.20
C ALA A 93 -7.66 -0.37 -15.14
N THR A 94 -7.25 0.01 -13.93
CA THR A 94 -8.14 0.20 -12.77
C THR A 94 -8.37 1.67 -12.41
N GLY A 95 -7.74 2.61 -13.10
CA GLY A 95 -7.87 4.04 -12.80
C GLY A 95 -7.19 4.46 -11.48
N ILE A 96 -6.26 3.67 -10.95
CA ILE A 96 -5.47 4.07 -9.77
C ILE A 96 -4.62 5.29 -10.14
N PRO A 97 -4.69 6.40 -9.37
CA PRO A 97 -3.90 7.60 -9.66
C PRO A 97 -2.39 7.33 -9.56
N VAL A 98 -1.67 7.60 -10.66
CA VAL A 98 -0.20 7.57 -10.75
C VAL A 98 0.27 8.85 -11.42
N GLU A 99 1.27 9.51 -10.84
CA GLU A 99 1.93 10.68 -11.43
C GLU A 99 3.42 10.35 -11.68
N PRO A 100 3.89 10.42 -12.93
CA PRO A 100 5.29 10.18 -13.29
C PRO A 100 6.13 11.44 -13.03
N VAL A 101 6.45 11.68 -11.76
CA VAL A 101 7.16 12.89 -11.33
C VAL A 101 8.69 12.78 -11.44
N GLY A 102 9.23 11.56 -11.53
CA GLY A 102 10.67 11.32 -11.48
C GLY A 102 11.27 11.57 -10.10
N ALA A 103 12.54 11.20 -9.95
CA ALA A 103 13.30 11.44 -8.73
C ALA A 103 14.72 11.94 -9.01
N ILE A 104 15.30 12.64 -8.03
CA ILE A 104 16.70 13.02 -8.02
C ILE A 104 17.29 12.65 -6.66
N LEU A 105 18.37 11.86 -6.65
CA LEU A 105 19.23 11.70 -5.49
C LEU A 105 20.16 12.89 -5.44
N VAL A 106 20.16 13.63 -4.34
CA VAL A 106 21.00 14.83 -4.17
C VAL A 106 22.19 14.52 -3.27
N ALA A 107 23.37 14.81 -3.77
CA ALA A 107 24.62 14.70 -3.01
C ALA A 107 24.94 16.05 -2.35
N TRP A 108 25.12 16.02 -1.03
CA TRP A 108 25.36 17.21 -0.19
C TRP A 108 26.80 17.31 0.31
N ASP A 109 27.60 16.28 0.09
CA ASP A 109 29.01 16.22 0.45
C ASP A 109 29.80 15.42 -0.58
N GLU A 110 31.13 15.46 -0.48
CA GLU A 110 32.04 14.81 -1.42
C GLU A 110 31.93 13.27 -1.39
N GLU A 111 31.61 12.67 -0.24
CA GLU A 111 31.42 11.23 -0.12
C GLU A 111 30.19 10.78 -0.89
N GLN A 112 29.07 11.50 -0.74
CA GLN A 112 27.84 11.26 -1.48
C GLN A 112 28.02 11.49 -2.99
N LEU A 113 28.74 12.54 -3.37
CA LEU A 113 29.05 12.81 -4.79
C LEU A 113 29.87 11.68 -5.39
N ALA A 114 30.89 11.22 -4.69
CA ALA A 114 31.74 10.09 -5.12
C ALA A 114 30.98 8.75 -5.20
N ALA A 115 29.85 8.60 -4.48
CA ALA A 115 29.03 7.39 -4.51
C ALA A 115 28.08 7.32 -5.73
N LEU A 116 27.80 8.41 -6.41
CA LEU A 116 26.84 8.46 -7.53
C LEU A 116 27.15 7.48 -8.68
N PRO A 117 28.42 7.33 -9.14
CA PRO A 117 28.74 6.35 -10.19
C PRO A 117 28.38 4.92 -9.80
N ALA A 118 28.67 4.50 -8.57
CA ALA A 118 28.34 3.16 -8.09
C ALA A 118 26.82 2.95 -7.99
N LEU A 119 26.05 3.99 -7.66
CA LEU A 119 24.57 3.94 -7.65
C LEU A 119 24.01 3.85 -9.07
N GLN A 120 24.62 4.55 -10.04
CA GLN A 120 24.26 4.43 -11.44
C GLN A 120 24.53 3.02 -11.97
N ASP A 121 25.71 2.47 -11.69
CA ASP A 121 26.05 1.09 -12.07
C ASP A 121 25.09 0.07 -11.45
N LYS A 122 24.72 0.27 -10.20
CA LYS A 122 23.71 -0.55 -9.52
C LYS A 122 22.34 -0.49 -10.24
N ALA A 123 21.90 0.68 -10.64
CA ALA A 123 20.67 0.85 -11.41
C ALA A 123 20.73 0.09 -12.74
N HIS A 124 21.85 0.17 -13.45
CA HIS A 124 22.08 -0.57 -14.70
C HIS A 124 22.05 -2.09 -14.47
N GLN A 125 22.71 -2.59 -13.42
CA GLN A 125 22.67 -4.01 -13.05
C GLN A 125 21.26 -4.49 -12.73
N ASN A 126 20.42 -3.64 -12.12
CA ASN A 126 19.00 -3.91 -11.90
C ASN A 126 18.15 -3.79 -13.18
N GLY A 127 18.78 -3.46 -14.33
CA GLY A 127 18.12 -3.31 -15.63
C GLY A 127 17.33 -2.01 -15.78
N TYR A 128 17.72 -0.97 -15.03
CA TYR A 128 17.19 0.39 -15.17
C TYR A 128 18.30 1.34 -15.70
N PRO A 129 18.46 1.47 -17.05
CA PRO A 129 19.58 2.22 -17.65
C PRO A 129 19.32 3.73 -17.79
N HIS A 130 18.18 4.26 -17.32
CA HIS A 130 17.77 5.63 -17.60
C HIS A 130 18.25 6.65 -16.57
N THR A 131 19.12 6.26 -15.65
CA THR A 131 19.74 7.18 -14.68
C THR A 131 20.83 8.02 -15.31
N ARG A 132 20.99 9.27 -14.87
CA ARG A 132 22.06 10.17 -15.29
C ARG A 132 22.62 10.92 -14.10
N ILE A 133 23.96 10.99 -13.99
CA ILE A 133 24.63 11.87 -13.07
C ILE A 133 24.56 13.30 -13.62
N VAL A 134 24.24 14.24 -12.78
CA VAL A 134 24.06 15.66 -13.10
C VAL A 134 24.83 16.52 -12.11
N ASP A 135 25.27 17.70 -12.55
CA ASP A 135 25.95 18.68 -11.71
C ASP A 135 24.97 19.46 -10.83
N ALA A 136 25.52 20.34 -9.99
CA ALA A 136 24.73 21.17 -9.08
C ALA A 136 23.77 22.12 -9.83
N ASP A 137 24.21 22.71 -10.93
CA ASP A 137 23.38 23.65 -11.71
C ASP A 137 22.13 22.95 -12.22
N GLN A 138 22.24 21.72 -12.72
CA GLN A 138 21.09 20.93 -13.16
C GLN A 138 20.22 20.51 -11.98
N VAL A 139 20.80 20.14 -10.83
CA VAL A 139 20.03 19.83 -9.62
C VAL A 139 19.17 21.03 -9.19
N TYR A 140 19.74 22.24 -9.14
CA TYR A 140 18.99 23.46 -8.81
C TYR A 140 17.98 23.85 -9.89
N ALA A 141 18.24 23.56 -11.16
CA ALA A 141 17.27 23.78 -12.23
C ALA A 141 16.05 22.85 -12.09
N ASP A 142 16.28 21.60 -11.69
CA ASP A 142 15.23 20.60 -11.50
C ASP A 142 14.49 20.70 -10.15
N LEU A 143 15.17 21.20 -9.12
CA LEU A 143 14.68 21.37 -7.74
C LEU A 143 14.99 22.79 -7.23
N PRO A 144 14.30 23.82 -7.73
CA PRO A 144 14.70 25.22 -7.49
C PRO A 144 14.52 25.70 -6.04
N HIS A 145 13.86 24.93 -5.20
CA HIS A 145 13.55 25.32 -3.81
C HIS A 145 14.32 24.51 -2.76
N ILE A 146 15.26 23.66 -3.14
CA ILE A 146 16.11 22.95 -2.18
C ILE A 146 17.07 23.89 -1.45
N GLY A 147 17.59 23.43 -0.31
CA GLY A 147 18.59 24.14 0.47
C GLY A 147 19.91 24.32 -0.30
N PRO A 148 20.78 25.24 0.15
CA PRO A 148 22.08 25.47 -0.46
C PRO A 148 23.05 24.30 -0.17
N GLY A 149 24.06 24.12 -1.05
CA GLY A 149 25.16 23.20 -0.82
C GLY A 149 25.04 21.87 -1.56
N ALA A 150 24.08 21.70 -2.45
CA ALA A 150 24.05 20.53 -3.35
C ALA A 150 25.27 20.55 -4.28
N LEU A 151 25.98 19.42 -4.39
CA LEU A 151 27.18 19.26 -5.22
C LEU A 151 26.89 18.59 -6.56
N GLY A 152 25.80 17.85 -6.66
CA GLY A 152 25.36 17.11 -7.85
C GLY A 152 24.28 16.11 -7.49
N GLY A 153 23.90 15.28 -8.45
CA GLY A 153 22.83 14.31 -8.22
C GLY A 153 22.78 13.19 -9.22
N LEU A 154 21.88 12.22 -8.97
CA LEU A 154 21.54 11.13 -9.87
C LEU A 154 20.04 11.20 -10.20
N THR A 155 19.70 11.43 -11.46
CA THR A 155 18.31 11.47 -11.90
C THR A 155 17.75 10.06 -12.11
N VAL A 156 16.49 9.84 -11.71
CA VAL A 156 15.74 8.59 -11.89
C VAL A 156 14.36 8.91 -12.47
N PRO A 157 14.25 9.14 -13.78
CA PRO A 157 13.03 9.68 -14.40
C PRO A 157 11.81 8.76 -14.36
N GLY A 158 11.98 7.46 -14.11
CA GLY A 158 10.88 6.48 -14.04
C GLY A 158 10.20 6.39 -12.66
N GLU A 159 10.78 6.97 -11.60
CA GLU A 159 10.11 6.99 -10.30
C GLU A 159 8.79 7.75 -10.41
N SER A 160 7.76 7.24 -9.75
CA SER A 160 6.41 7.81 -9.80
C SER A 160 5.79 7.80 -8.42
N ILE A 161 4.81 8.66 -8.19
CA ILE A 161 3.95 8.59 -7.01
C ILE A 161 2.63 7.92 -7.36
N ILE A 162 2.06 7.16 -6.42
CA ILE A 162 0.86 6.34 -6.63
C ILE A 162 -0.06 6.43 -5.42
N CYS A 163 -1.36 6.25 -5.63
CA CYS A 163 -2.30 6.11 -4.51
C CYS A 163 -2.19 4.72 -3.85
N SER A 164 -1.45 4.62 -2.74
CA SER A 164 -1.27 3.35 -2.02
C SER A 164 -2.59 2.77 -1.47
N TRP A 165 -3.52 3.62 -1.04
CA TRP A 165 -4.82 3.18 -0.54
C TRP A 165 -5.68 2.55 -1.63
N THR A 166 -5.86 3.28 -2.76
CA THR A 166 -6.62 2.76 -3.90
C THR A 166 -5.98 1.50 -4.49
N THR A 167 -4.65 1.39 -4.49
CA THR A 167 -3.94 0.19 -4.95
C THR A 167 -4.34 -1.04 -4.13
N ASN A 168 -4.30 -0.95 -2.81
CA ASN A 168 -4.69 -2.08 -1.97
C ASN A 168 -6.18 -2.42 -2.12
N PHE A 169 -7.05 -1.39 -2.13
CA PHE A 169 -8.49 -1.59 -2.35
C PHE A 169 -8.79 -2.22 -3.71
N ALA A 170 -8.10 -1.82 -4.77
CA ALA A 170 -8.28 -2.38 -6.11
C ALA A 170 -7.94 -3.87 -6.13
N LEU A 171 -6.80 -4.26 -5.58
CA LEU A 171 -6.37 -5.67 -5.53
C LEU A 171 -7.33 -6.54 -4.71
N ALA A 172 -7.73 -6.08 -3.52
CA ALA A 172 -8.68 -6.79 -2.68
C ALA A 172 -10.08 -6.86 -3.32
N THR A 173 -10.56 -5.75 -3.91
CA THR A 173 -11.85 -5.71 -4.63
C THR A 173 -11.87 -6.66 -5.81
N ASP A 174 -10.78 -6.69 -6.59
CA ASP A 174 -10.65 -7.59 -7.73
C ASP A 174 -10.67 -9.07 -7.27
N ALA A 175 -9.94 -9.42 -6.20
CA ALA A 175 -9.96 -10.74 -5.61
C ALA A 175 -11.39 -11.15 -5.18
N VAL A 176 -12.12 -10.29 -4.47
CA VAL A 176 -13.50 -10.56 -4.02
C VAL A 176 -14.45 -10.68 -5.20
N ARG A 177 -14.36 -9.82 -6.22
CA ARG A 177 -15.19 -9.93 -7.43
C ARG A 177 -14.94 -11.21 -8.21
N ARG A 178 -13.75 -11.79 -8.10
CA ARG A 178 -13.37 -13.10 -8.66
C ARG A 178 -13.76 -14.28 -7.79
N GLY A 179 -14.41 -14.05 -6.63
CA GLY A 179 -14.94 -15.09 -5.76
C GLY A 179 -14.11 -15.37 -4.50
N THR A 180 -13.07 -14.61 -4.21
CA THR A 180 -12.35 -14.73 -2.94
C THR A 180 -13.26 -14.37 -1.77
N THR A 181 -13.31 -15.21 -0.74
CA THR A 181 -14.00 -14.90 0.52
C THR A 181 -13.14 -14.01 1.39
N LEU A 182 -13.60 -12.80 1.70
CA LEU A 182 -12.89 -11.86 2.58
C LEU A 182 -13.36 -12.03 4.02
N LEU A 183 -12.42 -12.29 4.94
CA LEU A 183 -12.63 -12.55 6.36
C LEU A 183 -11.86 -11.51 7.19
N LEU A 184 -12.52 -10.42 7.58
CA LEU A 184 -11.96 -9.34 8.40
C LEU A 184 -12.27 -9.52 9.89
N GLY A 185 -11.51 -8.84 10.77
CA GLY A 185 -11.66 -8.90 12.22
C GLY A 185 -11.28 -10.27 12.81
N ARG A 186 -10.40 -11.03 12.16
CA ARG A 186 -10.04 -12.39 12.53
C ARG A 186 -8.55 -12.51 12.83
N TRP A 187 -8.17 -12.26 14.06
CA TRP A 187 -6.80 -12.45 14.54
C TRP A 187 -6.49 -13.94 14.68
N VAL A 188 -5.43 -14.39 14.02
CA VAL A 188 -4.93 -15.77 14.14
C VAL A 188 -4.26 -15.94 15.51
N SER A 189 -4.65 -16.98 16.24
CA SER A 189 -4.11 -17.31 17.55
C SER A 189 -3.31 -18.61 17.57
N ASP A 190 -3.67 -19.58 16.72
CA ASP A 190 -3.02 -20.89 16.67
C ASP A 190 -3.32 -21.59 15.35
N VAL A 191 -2.58 -22.65 15.05
CA VAL A 191 -2.83 -23.54 13.91
C VAL A 191 -2.75 -25.01 14.37
N THR A 192 -3.67 -25.83 13.86
CA THR A 192 -3.65 -27.28 14.08
C THR A 192 -3.82 -28.01 12.76
N ARG A 193 -3.42 -29.29 12.72
CA ARG A 193 -3.52 -30.13 11.53
C ARG A 193 -4.58 -31.20 11.75
N ASP A 194 -5.43 -31.38 10.75
CA ASP A 194 -6.47 -32.40 10.72
C ASP A 194 -6.44 -33.12 9.36
N GLY A 195 -5.76 -34.26 9.31
CA GLY A 195 -5.49 -34.96 8.06
C GLY A 195 -4.65 -34.12 7.10
N GLY A 196 -5.10 -33.92 5.86
CA GLY A 196 -4.44 -33.07 4.85
C GLY A 196 -4.85 -31.61 4.90
N THR A 197 -5.50 -31.14 5.97
CA THR A 197 -6.08 -29.79 6.11
C THR A 197 -5.44 -29.08 7.31
N THR A 198 -5.16 -27.80 7.18
CA THR A 198 -4.80 -26.92 8.29
C THR A 198 -6.05 -26.24 8.83
N VAL A 199 -6.22 -26.24 10.14
CA VAL A 199 -7.23 -25.46 10.85
C VAL A 199 -6.52 -24.26 11.45
N VAL A 200 -6.88 -23.06 10.99
CA VAL A 200 -6.39 -21.79 11.52
C VAL A 200 -7.41 -21.27 12.51
N HIS A 201 -7.02 -21.26 13.80
CA HIS A 201 -7.84 -20.75 14.89
C HIS A 201 -7.79 -19.24 14.93
N THR A 202 -8.96 -18.58 14.95
CA THR A 202 -9.04 -17.13 14.93
C THR A 202 -10.02 -16.60 15.97
N SER A 203 -9.91 -15.30 16.29
CA SER A 203 -10.86 -14.60 17.16
C SER A 203 -12.32 -14.64 16.67
N GLY A 204 -12.54 -14.89 15.37
CA GLY A 204 -13.87 -14.98 14.74
C GLY A 204 -14.28 -16.40 14.35
N GLY A 205 -13.62 -17.44 14.94
CA GLY A 205 -13.86 -18.86 14.66
C GLY A 205 -12.82 -19.47 13.71
N ASP A 206 -12.88 -20.76 13.58
CA ASP A 206 -11.90 -21.55 12.84
C ASP A 206 -12.08 -21.40 11.32
N VAL A 207 -10.96 -21.39 10.61
CA VAL A 207 -10.90 -21.40 9.15
C VAL A 207 -10.07 -22.59 8.69
N ARG A 208 -10.64 -23.42 7.82
CA ARG A 208 -9.99 -24.65 7.33
C ARG A 208 -9.49 -24.44 5.90
N ALA A 209 -8.24 -24.83 5.63
CA ALA A 209 -7.66 -24.74 4.30
C ALA A 209 -6.70 -25.88 3.99
N ARG A 210 -6.57 -26.23 2.70
CA ARG A 210 -5.58 -27.19 2.23
C ARG A 210 -4.19 -26.60 2.17
N TRP A 211 -4.09 -25.32 1.76
CA TRP A 211 -2.87 -24.52 1.70
C TRP A 211 -3.03 -23.24 2.50
N VAL A 212 -1.99 -22.83 3.17
CA VAL A 212 -1.94 -21.55 3.88
C VAL A 212 -0.79 -20.72 3.32
N VAL A 213 -1.08 -19.48 2.94
CA VAL A 213 -0.08 -18.48 2.54
C VAL A 213 -0.02 -17.40 3.62
N ASN A 214 1.13 -17.26 4.27
CA ASN A 214 1.37 -16.24 5.27
C ASN A 214 1.90 -14.96 4.60
N ALA A 215 1.06 -13.94 4.54
CA ALA A 215 1.39 -12.59 4.11
C ALA A 215 1.07 -11.56 5.22
N ALA A 216 1.24 -11.95 6.49
CA ALA A 216 0.79 -11.21 7.67
C ALA A 216 1.64 -9.98 8.02
N GLY A 217 2.60 -9.59 7.17
CA GLY A 217 3.40 -8.37 7.36
C GLY A 217 4.13 -8.38 8.70
N LEU A 218 3.79 -7.44 9.61
CA LEU A 218 4.39 -7.35 10.95
C LEU A 218 4.17 -8.60 11.83
N GLY A 219 3.17 -9.42 11.52
CA GLY A 219 2.91 -10.69 12.22
C GLY A 219 3.49 -11.91 11.50
N GLY A 220 4.26 -11.72 10.43
CA GLY A 220 4.72 -12.80 9.57
C GLY A 220 5.58 -13.84 10.27
N ASP A 221 6.52 -13.42 11.10
CA ASP A 221 7.37 -14.31 11.91
C ASP A 221 6.56 -15.04 13.00
N THR A 222 5.62 -14.37 13.65
CA THR A 222 4.74 -15.00 14.64
C THR A 222 3.88 -16.11 14.03
N ILE A 223 3.30 -15.87 12.84
CA ILE A 223 2.56 -16.90 12.12
C ILE A 223 3.49 -18.04 11.66
N ASP A 224 4.71 -17.73 11.20
CA ASP A 224 5.71 -18.71 10.78
C ASP A 224 6.06 -19.67 11.94
N GLN A 225 6.18 -19.15 13.18
CA GLN A 225 6.42 -19.94 14.38
C GLN A 225 5.27 -20.91 14.72
N LEU A 226 4.01 -20.55 14.42
CA LEU A 226 2.87 -21.45 14.59
C LEU A 226 2.94 -22.67 13.65
N PHE A 227 3.65 -22.56 12.53
CA PHE A 227 3.93 -23.67 11.62
C PHE A 227 5.22 -24.44 11.97
N GLY A 228 5.86 -24.11 13.10
CA GLY A 228 7.06 -24.79 13.61
C GLY A 228 8.36 -24.27 13.00
N HIS A 229 8.35 -23.11 12.35
CA HIS A 229 9.52 -22.47 11.76
C HIS A 229 10.04 -21.31 12.62
N ASP A 230 11.29 -20.94 12.40
CA ASP A 230 11.95 -19.78 13.02
C ASP A 230 12.95 -19.19 12.00
N ARG A 231 12.42 -18.78 10.83
CA ARG A 231 13.22 -18.42 9.65
C ARG A 231 13.75 -17.01 9.70
N PHE A 232 13.09 -16.12 10.43
CA PHE A 232 13.42 -14.70 10.52
C PHE A 232 12.70 -14.04 11.69
N HIS A 233 13.23 -12.91 12.14
CA HIS A 233 12.56 -12.06 13.12
C HIS A 233 12.21 -10.71 12.52
N ILE A 234 11.06 -10.18 12.92
CA ILE A 234 10.61 -8.85 12.53
C ILE A 234 10.80 -7.87 13.68
N THR A 235 11.59 -6.84 13.41
CA THR A 235 11.67 -5.64 14.24
C THR A 235 10.81 -4.56 13.59
N PRO A 236 9.75 -4.07 14.26
CA PRO A 236 8.95 -2.98 13.73
C PRO A 236 9.80 -1.71 13.65
N ARG A 237 10.00 -1.19 12.44
CA ARG A 237 10.77 0.05 12.21
C ARG A 237 9.83 1.18 11.91
N ARG A 238 9.66 2.10 12.85
CA ARG A 238 8.82 3.28 12.73
C ARG A 238 9.41 4.28 11.76
N GLY A 239 8.59 4.77 10.85
CA GLY A 239 8.88 5.89 9.97
C GLY A 239 7.82 6.95 10.13
N GLU A 240 8.19 8.08 10.73
CA GLU A 240 7.33 9.22 10.95
C GLU A 240 7.46 10.20 9.77
N LEU A 241 6.35 10.83 9.39
CA LEU A 241 6.30 11.77 8.28
C LEU A 241 5.51 13.03 8.66
N LEU A 242 6.00 14.16 8.17
CA LEU A 242 5.28 15.43 8.11
C LEU A 242 4.57 15.51 6.76
N VAL A 243 3.30 15.90 6.76
CA VAL A 243 2.50 16.14 5.56
C VAL A 243 2.14 17.61 5.50
N PHE A 244 2.69 18.32 4.53
CA PHE A 244 2.39 19.72 4.28
C PHE A 244 1.13 19.90 3.45
N ASP A 245 0.50 21.05 3.59
CA ASP A 245 -0.71 21.41 2.85
C ASP A 245 -0.48 21.40 1.33
N LYS A 246 -1.56 21.32 0.58
CA LYS A 246 -1.54 21.36 -0.89
C LYS A 246 -0.91 22.66 -1.45
N GLN A 247 -0.84 23.73 -0.66
CA GLN A 247 -0.15 24.96 -1.04
C GLN A 247 1.37 24.77 -1.19
N ALA A 248 1.94 23.79 -0.53
CA ALA A 248 3.34 23.39 -0.71
C ALA A 248 3.65 22.69 -2.04
N ARG A 249 2.61 22.16 -2.74
CA ARG A 249 2.80 21.36 -3.98
C ARG A 249 3.62 22.09 -5.07
N PRO A 250 3.46 23.41 -5.31
CA PRO A 250 4.25 24.13 -6.30
C PRO A 250 5.75 24.22 -5.97
N LEU A 251 6.16 23.94 -4.74
CA LEU A 251 7.58 23.89 -4.35
C LEU A 251 8.27 22.57 -4.74
N VAL A 252 7.50 21.50 -5.01
CA VAL A 252 8.03 20.13 -5.13
C VAL A 252 7.40 19.43 -6.32
N ASP A 253 8.10 19.45 -7.46
CA ASP A 253 7.64 18.79 -8.68
C ASP A 253 8.16 17.36 -8.83
N LYS A 254 9.30 17.03 -8.20
CA LYS A 254 9.97 15.74 -8.27
C LYS A 254 10.20 15.16 -6.87
N ILE A 255 10.42 13.87 -6.80
CA ILE A 255 10.87 13.22 -5.56
C ILE A 255 12.33 13.56 -5.35
N MET A 256 12.67 14.20 -4.22
CA MET A 256 14.04 14.38 -3.78
C MET A 256 14.43 13.23 -2.85
N LEU A 257 15.37 12.42 -3.27
CA LEU A 257 15.90 11.30 -2.50
C LEU A 257 17.27 11.64 -1.92
N PRO A 258 17.59 11.18 -0.72
CA PRO A 258 18.96 11.23 -0.21
C PRO A 258 19.84 10.19 -0.91
N VAL A 259 21.12 10.48 -1.05
CA VAL A 259 22.11 9.44 -1.36
C VAL A 259 22.22 8.52 -0.15
N PRO A 260 22.04 7.19 -0.30
CA PRO A 260 22.15 6.26 0.81
C PRO A 260 23.53 6.30 1.47
N THR A 261 23.56 6.30 2.80
CA THR A 261 24.79 6.21 3.61
C THR A 261 24.78 4.94 4.45
N ALA A 262 25.87 4.68 5.19
CA ALA A 262 25.93 3.58 6.15
C ALA A 262 24.83 3.65 7.23
N LEU A 263 24.27 4.83 7.48
CA LEU A 263 23.17 5.07 8.43
C LEU A 263 21.78 4.79 7.84
N GLY A 264 21.67 4.47 6.55
CA GLY A 264 20.42 4.14 5.86
C GLY A 264 20.05 5.06 4.71
N LYS A 265 18.77 4.98 4.26
CA LYS A 265 18.29 5.73 3.10
C LYS A 265 18.03 7.23 3.37
N GLY A 266 17.97 7.66 4.63
CA GLY A 266 17.76 9.07 5.01
C GLY A 266 16.33 9.59 4.76
N VAL A 267 16.18 10.93 4.91
CA VAL A 267 14.92 11.67 4.78
C VAL A 267 14.74 12.11 3.33
N LEU A 268 13.55 11.94 2.79
CA LEU A 268 13.19 12.41 1.45
C LEU A 268 12.14 13.54 1.51
N VAL A 269 12.02 14.29 0.42
CA VAL A 269 10.88 15.17 0.14
C VAL A 269 10.16 14.63 -1.08
N SER A 270 8.84 14.42 -0.99
CA SER A 270 8.05 13.85 -2.08
C SER A 270 6.70 14.52 -2.21
N PRO A 271 6.25 14.84 -3.42
CA PRO A 271 4.85 15.18 -3.64
C PRO A 271 3.99 13.92 -3.43
N THR A 272 2.68 14.13 -3.31
CA THR A 272 1.69 13.04 -3.26
C THR A 272 0.66 13.22 -4.36
N VAL A 273 0.04 12.13 -4.80
CA VAL A 273 -1.09 12.19 -5.76
C VAL A 273 -2.29 12.97 -5.23
N TYR A 274 -2.29 13.32 -3.96
CA TYR A 274 -3.35 14.10 -3.31
C TYR A 274 -3.07 15.61 -3.32
N GLY A 275 -1.93 16.03 -3.90
CA GLY A 275 -1.50 17.42 -3.93
C GLY A 275 -0.74 17.91 -2.69
N ASN A 276 -0.54 17.07 -1.70
CA ASN A 276 0.28 17.37 -0.53
C ASN A 276 1.78 17.14 -0.82
N VAL A 277 2.63 17.61 0.08
CA VAL A 277 4.07 17.30 0.10
C VAL A 277 4.41 16.57 1.40
N MET A 278 5.25 15.56 1.34
CA MET A 278 5.74 14.80 2.49
C MET A 278 7.22 15.05 2.73
N LEU A 279 7.60 15.16 4.01
CA LEU A 279 8.98 15.16 4.49
C LEU A 279 9.15 13.99 5.46
N GLY A 280 10.10 13.14 5.23
CA GLY A 280 10.39 11.96 6.04
C GLY A 280 10.89 10.80 5.14
N PRO A 281 10.86 9.57 5.64
CA PRO A 281 10.51 9.18 6.99
C PRO A 281 11.69 9.21 7.97
N THR A 282 11.39 9.10 9.27
CA THR A 282 12.37 8.67 10.29
C THR A 282 12.66 7.17 10.18
N ALA A 283 13.58 6.66 10.97
CA ALA A 283 13.88 5.23 11.06
C ALA A 283 14.26 4.88 12.51
N GLU A 284 13.29 4.38 13.27
CA GLU A 284 13.46 3.98 14.66
C GLU A 284 12.97 2.56 14.87
N ASP A 285 13.80 1.71 15.44
CA ASP A 285 13.43 0.32 15.77
C ASP A 285 12.66 0.30 17.09
N LEU A 286 11.50 -0.35 17.09
CA LEU A 286 10.61 -0.49 18.22
C LEU A 286 10.48 -1.97 18.62
N THR A 287 9.95 -2.19 19.83
CA THR A 287 9.52 -3.53 20.28
C THR A 287 8.01 -3.73 20.10
N ASP A 288 7.23 -2.65 20.20
CA ASP A 288 5.78 -2.70 20.04
C ASP A 288 5.40 -2.63 18.54
N ARG A 289 4.74 -3.69 18.04
CA ARG A 289 4.26 -3.81 16.65
C ARG A 289 2.97 -3.04 16.39
N THR A 290 2.45 -2.35 17.39
CA THR A 290 1.19 -1.59 17.31
C THR A 290 1.38 -0.08 17.46
N ASP A 291 2.53 0.38 17.95
CA ASP A 291 2.82 1.81 18.14
C ASP A 291 3.04 2.52 16.80
N THR A 292 1.96 3.12 16.31
CA THR A 292 1.95 3.97 15.10
C THR A 292 1.85 5.46 15.45
N GLY A 293 2.12 5.83 16.71
CA GLY A 293 2.20 7.22 17.13
C GLY A 293 3.43 7.94 16.57
N THR A 294 3.34 9.26 16.42
CA THR A 294 4.49 10.13 16.16
C THR A 294 5.09 10.60 17.48
N SER A 295 6.41 10.84 17.51
CA SER A 295 7.15 11.29 18.68
C SER A 295 7.65 12.72 18.52
N GLU A 296 7.80 13.45 19.63
CA GLU A 296 8.39 14.77 19.62
C GLU A 296 9.81 14.76 19.03
N ALA A 297 10.62 13.78 19.41
CA ALA A 297 11.99 13.63 18.92
C ALA A 297 12.06 13.36 17.42
N GLY A 298 11.19 12.49 16.90
CA GLY A 298 11.11 12.19 15.47
C GLY A 298 10.66 13.40 14.65
N LEU A 299 9.65 14.12 15.12
CA LEU A 299 9.20 15.35 14.46
C LEU A 299 10.25 16.47 14.51
N ALA A 300 10.97 16.62 15.64
CA ALA A 300 12.07 17.57 15.74
C ALA A 300 13.22 17.24 14.76
N PHE A 301 13.59 15.95 14.66
CA PHE A 301 14.57 15.46 13.69
C PHE A 301 14.14 15.77 12.25
N LEU A 302 12.88 15.55 11.89
CA LEU A 302 12.37 15.83 10.55
C LEU A 302 12.44 17.34 10.23
N ARG A 303 12.13 18.19 11.21
CA ARG A 303 12.25 19.65 11.03
C ARG A 303 13.69 20.08 10.80
N GLU A 304 14.64 19.58 11.60
CA GLU A 304 16.08 19.84 11.42
C GLU A 304 16.53 19.41 10.01
N LYS A 305 16.12 18.22 9.56
CA LYS A 305 16.41 17.77 8.19
C LYS A 305 15.72 18.63 7.13
N GLY A 306 14.51 19.08 7.36
CA GLY A 306 13.79 20.00 6.48
C GLY A 306 14.50 21.33 6.31
N GLU A 307 15.07 21.90 7.39
CA GLU A 307 15.89 23.13 7.35
C GLU A 307 17.12 22.98 6.44
N GLN A 308 17.73 21.80 6.44
CA GLN A 308 18.87 21.48 5.58
C GLN A 308 18.45 21.24 4.12
N LEU A 309 17.41 20.42 3.92
CA LEU A 309 17.04 19.90 2.60
C LEU A 309 16.20 20.88 1.79
N MET A 310 15.22 21.54 2.43
CA MET A 310 14.28 22.45 1.77
C MET A 310 13.69 23.45 2.78
N PRO A 311 14.42 24.49 3.19
CA PRO A 311 13.97 25.45 4.22
C PRO A 311 12.60 26.06 3.91
N ARG A 312 12.33 26.40 2.65
CA ARG A 312 11.05 26.99 2.21
C ARG A 312 9.85 26.10 2.46
N LEU A 313 10.02 24.75 2.50
CA LEU A 313 8.94 23.83 2.80
C LEU A 313 8.45 24.00 4.26
N LEU A 314 9.34 24.37 5.17
CA LEU A 314 9.00 24.57 6.58
C LEU A 314 8.23 25.87 6.87
N GLU A 315 8.14 26.76 5.89
CA GLU A 315 7.28 27.96 5.95
C GLU A 315 5.80 27.61 5.66
N GLU A 316 5.56 26.42 5.08
CA GLU A 316 4.21 25.95 4.75
C GLU A 316 3.53 25.24 5.93
N GLU A 317 2.20 25.22 5.93
CA GLU A 317 1.43 24.58 6.98
C GLU A 317 1.56 23.04 6.96
N VAL A 318 1.82 22.46 8.12
CA VAL A 318 1.71 21.03 8.33
C VAL A 318 0.24 20.65 8.54
N THR A 319 -0.32 19.92 7.59
CA THR A 319 -1.70 19.48 7.62
C THR A 319 -1.89 18.26 8.53
N ALA A 320 -0.93 17.33 8.53
CA ALA A 320 -1.00 16.10 9.30
C ALA A 320 0.40 15.54 9.58
N THR A 321 0.48 14.72 10.61
CA THR A 321 1.61 13.82 10.86
C THR A 321 1.10 12.39 10.90
N TYR A 322 1.91 11.45 10.48
CA TYR A 322 1.60 10.03 10.65
C TYR A 322 2.88 9.21 10.77
N ALA A 323 2.75 8.02 11.32
CA ALA A 323 3.82 7.03 11.33
C ALA A 323 3.34 5.70 10.75
N GLY A 324 4.27 4.99 10.14
CA GLY A 324 4.08 3.63 9.65
C GLY A 324 5.16 2.71 10.19
N LEU A 325 4.79 1.47 10.48
CA LEU A 325 5.74 0.43 10.91
C LEU A 325 6.14 -0.42 9.71
N ARG A 326 7.41 -0.38 9.34
CA ARG A 326 7.98 -1.32 8.37
C ARG A 326 8.26 -2.64 9.07
N ALA A 327 7.94 -3.75 8.43
CA ALA A 327 8.36 -5.09 8.87
C ALA A 327 9.85 -5.28 8.54
N ALA A 328 10.74 -4.61 9.28
CA ALA A 328 12.17 -4.79 9.10
C ALA A 328 12.55 -6.19 9.58
N SER A 329 13.36 -6.88 8.78
CA SER A 329 13.79 -8.25 9.04
C SER A 329 15.30 -8.31 9.27
N ASP A 330 15.74 -9.23 10.08
CA ASP A 330 17.14 -9.61 10.23
C ASP A 330 17.72 -10.28 8.96
N ASN A 331 16.85 -10.75 8.06
CA ASN A 331 17.25 -11.24 6.74
C ASN A 331 17.50 -10.07 5.78
N PRO A 332 18.61 -10.05 5.01
CA PRO A 332 18.95 -8.98 4.07
C PRO A 332 18.08 -8.94 2.81
N ASP A 333 17.29 -9.97 2.52
CA ASP A 333 16.40 -10.06 1.35
C ASP A 333 14.96 -10.39 1.79
N TYR A 334 14.04 -10.54 0.85
CA TYR A 334 12.71 -11.09 1.09
C TYR A 334 12.81 -12.55 1.54
N VAL A 335 11.95 -12.96 2.45
CA VAL A 335 11.83 -14.34 2.91
C VAL A 335 10.55 -14.93 2.31
N ILE A 336 10.69 -15.53 1.14
CA ILE A 336 9.56 -16.20 0.46
C ILE A 336 9.93 -17.66 0.30
N GLU A 337 9.32 -18.50 1.13
CA GLU A 337 9.71 -19.89 1.27
C GLU A 337 8.49 -20.82 1.34
N LEU A 338 8.63 -21.95 0.66
CA LEU A 338 7.63 -23.00 0.59
C LEU A 338 8.00 -24.15 1.52
N ASP A 339 7.03 -24.61 2.31
CA ASP A 339 7.02 -25.87 3.02
C ASP A 339 5.92 -26.76 2.44
N ALA A 340 6.31 -27.64 1.53
CA ALA A 340 5.37 -28.51 0.83
C ALA A 340 4.76 -29.57 1.76
N ASP A 341 5.50 -30.06 2.76
CA ASP A 341 5.06 -31.09 3.72
C ASP A 341 3.93 -30.55 4.62
N HIS A 342 4.03 -29.29 4.99
CA HIS A 342 3.00 -28.60 5.76
C HIS A 342 1.99 -27.85 4.87
N ARG A 343 2.13 -27.87 3.53
CA ARG A 343 1.32 -27.08 2.61
C ARG A 343 1.22 -25.62 3.04
N TYR A 344 2.35 -25.07 3.41
CA TYR A 344 2.49 -23.73 3.93
C TYR A 344 3.51 -22.95 3.09
N LEU A 345 3.20 -21.69 2.81
CA LEU A 345 4.06 -20.77 2.09
C LEU A 345 4.17 -19.46 2.86
N LEU A 346 5.40 -19.04 3.14
CA LEU A 346 5.71 -17.74 3.72
C LEU A 346 5.98 -16.72 2.62
N ALA A 347 5.35 -15.56 2.68
CA ALA A 347 5.65 -14.34 1.92
C ALA A 347 5.98 -13.21 2.91
N GLY A 348 7.14 -13.31 3.56
CA GLY A 348 7.61 -12.45 4.65
C GLY A 348 8.86 -11.64 4.30
N GLY A 349 9.36 -10.84 5.26
CA GLY A 349 10.57 -10.04 5.09
C GLY A 349 10.45 -8.92 4.03
N ILE A 350 9.25 -8.58 3.60
CA ILE A 350 8.99 -7.59 2.54
C ILE A 350 8.97 -6.17 3.15
N ARG A 351 10.08 -5.65 3.47
CA ARG A 351 10.33 -4.42 4.25
C ARG A 351 9.55 -3.18 3.77
N SER A 352 10.11 -2.40 2.82
CA SER A 352 9.56 -1.08 2.41
C SER A 352 9.07 -1.03 0.97
N THR A 353 9.33 -2.05 0.15
CA THR A 353 9.07 -2.06 -1.30
C THR A 353 7.85 -2.88 -1.70
N GLY A 354 7.07 -3.36 -0.72
CA GLY A 354 5.90 -4.23 -0.93
C GLY A 354 4.80 -3.60 -1.79
N LEU A 355 4.61 -2.28 -1.75
CA LEU A 355 3.64 -1.59 -2.60
C LEU A 355 3.93 -1.87 -4.08
N THR A 356 5.16 -1.68 -4.51
CA THR A 356 5.58 -1.95 -5.89
C THR A 356 5.68 -3.44 -6.19
N ALA A 357 6.30 -4.21 -5.28
CA ALA A 357 6.64 -5.61 -5.51
C ALA A 357 5.44 -6.58 -5.39
N GLY A 358 4.35 -6.18 -4.73
CA GLY A 358 3.28 -7.09 -4.31
C GLY A 358 2.70 -7.97 -5.41
N MET A 359 2.50 -7.43 -6.62
CA MET A 359 1.98 -8.21 -7.75
C MET A 359 3.01 -9.22 -8.29
N ALA A 360 4.30 -8.88 -8.27
CA ALA A 360 5.36 -9.81 -8.67
C ALA A 360 5.59 -10.89 -7.59
N VAL A 361 5.45 -10.54 -6.31
CA VAL A 361 5.44 -11.53 -5.23
C VAL A 361 4.31 -12.53 -5.42
N ALA A 362 3.12 -12.07 -5.85
CA ALA A 362 2.00 -12.94 -6.16
C ALA A 362 2.29 -13.89 -7.34
N GLU A 363 2.96 -13.42 -8.42
CA GLU A 363 3.43 -14.30 -9.50
C GLU A 363 4.48 -15.32 -9.00
N HIS A 364 5.36 -14.92 -8.09
CA HIS A 364 6.38 -15.81 -7.54
C HIS A 364 5.76 -16.89 -6.64
N VAL A 365 4.82 -16.52 -5.77
CA VAL A 365 4.04 -17.46 -4.92
C VAL A 365 3.28 -18.47 -5.78
N ASP A 366 2.63 -18.00 -6.83
CA ASP A 366 1.94 -18.82 -7.82
C ASP A 366 2.89 -19.85 -8.45
N GLY A 367 4.06 -19.44 -8.90
CA GLY A 367 5.08 -20.33 -9.46
C GLY A 367 5.60 -21.37 -8.44
N LEU A 368 5.77 -21.00 -7.17
CA LEU A 368 6.16 -21.93 -6.11
C LEU A 368 5.08 -23.00 -5.87
N LEU A 369 3.82 -22.59 -5.78
CA LEU A 369 2.69 -23.53 -5.61
C LEU A 369 2.56 -24.48 -6.79
N ALA A 370 2.64 -23.98 -8.03
CA ALA A 370 2.63 -24.79 -9.25
C ALA A 370 3.75 -25.83 -9.26
N GLY A 371 4.96 -25.43 -8.83
CA GLY A 371 6.14 -26.30 -8.78
C GLY A 371 6.01 -27.49 -7.83
N THR A 372 5.06 -27.48 -6.89
CA THR A 372 4.85 -28.61 -5.98
C THR A 372 4.18 -29.82 -6.63
N GLY A 373 3.37 -29.62 -7.67
CA GLY A 373 2.48 -30.63 -8.20
C GLY A 373 1.38 -31.11 -7.24
N LEU A 374 1.24 -30.46 -6.06
CA LEU A 374 0.25 -30.85 -5.01
C LEU A 374 -1.03 -30.00 -5.06
N ILE A 375 -1.06 -28.98 -5.92
CA ILE A 375 -2.23 -28.13 -6.18
C ILE A 375 -2.37 -27.95 -7.68
N GLU A 376 -3.58 -28.15 -8.19
CA GLU A 376 -3.88 -27.97 -9.61
C GLU A 376 -4.33 -26.55 -9.88
N LEU A 377 -3.55 -25.81 -10.67
CA LEU A 377 -3.81 -24.41 -11.02
C LEU A 377 -4.49 -24.33 -12.40
N LEU A 378 -5.78 -24.64 -12.46
CA LEU A 378 -6.60 -24.54 -13.67
C LEU A 378 -7.07 -23.09 -13.85
N GLU A 379 -6.61 -22.43 -14.90
CA GLU A 379 -7.02 -21.06 -15.22
C GLU A 379 -8.53 -20.95 -15.45
N ARG A 380 -9.09 -19.80 -15.11
CA ARG A 380 -10.48 -19.42 -15.36
C ARG A 380 -10.56 -18.54 -16.60
N ASP A 381 -11.58 -18.78 -17.40
CA ASP A 381 -11.96 -18.04 -18.61
C ASP A 381 -13.14 -17.07 -18.38
N ASP A 382 -13.74 -17.11 -17.16
CA ASP A 382 -14.92 -16.34 -16.76
C ASP A 382 -14.59 -15.18 -15.81
N LEU A 383 -13.36 -14.67 -15.82
CA LEU A 383 -12.96 -13.60 -14.92
C LEU A 383 -13.62 -12.26 -15.28
N PRO A 384 -14.11 -11.50 -14.29
CA PRO A 384 -14.60 -10.16 -14.55
C PRO A 384 -13.45 -9.22 -14.93
N ASP A 385 -13.77 -8.16 -15.66
CA ASP A 385 -12.82 -7.06 -15.90
C ASP A 385 -12.31 -6.48 -14.56
N PRO A 386 -11.06 -5.99 -14.52
CA PRO A 386 -10.53 -5.30 -13.36
C PRO A 386 -11.46 -4.16 -12.90
N PRO A 387 -11.59 -3.93 -11.57
CA PRO A 387 -12.48 -2.89 -11.06
C PRO A 387 -11.96 -1.50 -11.45
N LEU A 388 -12.83 -0.65 -12.00
CA LEU A 388 -12.52 0.77 -12.11
C LEU A 388 -12.68 1.43 -10.73
N MET A 389 -11.59 1.96 -10.19
CA MET A 389 -11.57 2.57 -8.86
C MET A 389 -11.91 4.07 -8.91
N PRO A 390 -12.56 4.60 -7.86
CA PRO A 390 -12.81 6.02 -7.77
C PRO A 390 -11.48 6.79 -7.67
N ASN A 391 -11.38 7.90 -8.40
CA ASN A 391 -10.24 8.81 -8.28
C ASN A 391 -10.38 9.68 -7.02
N ILE A 392 -9.41 9.56 -6.12
CA ILE A 392 -9.27 10.41 -4.93
C ILE A 392 -8.02 11.30 -4.98
N GLY A 393 -7.29 11.27 -6.09
CA GLY A 393 -6.12 12.12 -6.36
C GLY A 393 -6.49 13.45 -6.98
N GLU A 394 -5.60 14.43 -6.93
CA GLU A 394 -5.81 15.78 -7.48
C GLU A 394 -5.29 15.95 -8.93
N ALA A 395 -4.47 15.04 -9.42
CA ALA A 395 -3.93 15.10 -10.79
C ALA A 395 -4.98 14.82 -11.87
N PHE A 396 -6.13 14.27 -11.49
CA PHE A 396 -7.20 13.86 -12.42
C PHE A 396 -8.52 14.54 -12.06
N GLN A 397 -9.43 14.61 -13.03
CA GLN A 397 -10.76 15.20 -12.81
C GLN A 397 -11.49 14.50 -11.65
N ARG A 398 -11.95 15.31 -10.70
CA ARG A 398 -12.74 14.87 -9.55
C ARG A 398 -14.22 14.95 -9.83
N PRO A 399 -15.09 14.16 -9.14
CA PRO A 399 -16.54 14.19 -9.33
C PRO A 399 -17.18 15.57 -9.22
N TYR A 400 -16.71 16.43 -8.32
CA TYR A 400 -17.23 17.81 -8.15
C TYR A 400 -16.93 18.73 -9.35
N GLN A 401 -16.02 18.35 -10.25
CA GLN A 401 -15.66 19.08 -11.46
C GLN A 401 -16.40 18.56 -12.70
N ASP A 402 -17.13 17.45 -12.57
CA ASP A 402 -17.82 16.79 -13.67
C ASP A 402 -19.27 17.29 -13.75
N ALA A 403 -19.51 18.28 -14.62
CA ALA A 403 -20.84 18.89 -14.82
C ALA A 403 -21.90 17.87 -15.28
N ALA A 404 -21.51 16.88 -16.11
CA ALA A 404 -22.44 15.86 -16.59
C ALA A 404 -22.85 14.91 -15.46
N ARG A 405 -21.90 14.52 -14.61
CA ARG A 405 -22.15 13.69 -13.44
C ARG A 405 -23.01 14.41 -12.40
N ILE A 406 -22.78 15.71 -12.17
CA ILE A 406 -23.59 16.54 -11.27
C ILE A 406 -25.02 16.69 -11.82
N ALA A 407 -25.19 16.88 -13.12
CA ALA A 407 -26.51 16.96 -13.74
C ALA A 407 -27.30 15.64 -13.65
N ALA A 408 -26.60 14.50 -13.73
CA ALA A 408 -27.21 13.19 -13.57
C ALA A 408 -27.55 12.88 -12.09
N ASP A 409 -26.74 13.33 -11.14
CA ASP A 409 -26.95 13.16 -9.70
C ASP A 409 -26.37 14.35 -8.92
N ALA A 410 -27.26 15.19 -8.40
CA ALA A 410 -26.92 16.42 -7.68
C ALA A 410 -26.06 16.18 -6.42
N SER A 411 -26.00 14.95 -5.89
CA SER A 411 -25.15 14.62 -4.74
C SER A 411 -23.66 14.80 -5.02
N TYR A 412 -23.21 14.74 -6.27
CA TYR A 412 -21.84 15.05 -6.68
C TYR A 412 -21.52 16.55 -6.75
N GLY A 413 -22.55 17.41 -6.74
CA GLY A 413 -22.41 18.85 -6.58
C GLY A 413 -22.41 19.32 -5.13
N ARG A 414 -22.83 18.46 -4.19
CA ARG A 414 -22.85 18.78 -2.76
C ARG A 414 -21.53 18.42 -2.10
N ILE A 415 -20.67 19.43 -1.88
CA ILE A 415 -19.39 19.24 -1.18
C ILE A 415 -19.66 19.14 0.32
N VAL A 416 -19.19 18.04 0.92
CA VAL A 416 -19.23 17.76 2.38
C VAL A 416 -17.89 18.14 3.01
N CYS A 417 -16.78 17.67 2.47
CA CYS A 417 -15.44 18.02 2.95
C CYS A 417 -14.82 19.09 2.04
N PHE A 418 -14.79 20.35 2.49
CA PHE A 418 -14.31 21.47 1.69
C PHE A 418 -12.79 21.45 1.45
N CYS A 419 -11.99 21.02 2.45
CA CYS A 419 -10.53 20.95 2.31
C CYS A 419 -10.10 19.96 1.23
N GLU A 420 -10.76 18.81 1.16
CA GLU A 420 -10.48 17.72 0.22
C GLU A 420 -11.49 17.66 -0.94
N ARG A 421 -12.48 18.58 -0.96
CA ARG A 421 -13.51 18.68 -1.99
C ARG A 421 -14.26 17.37 -2.27
N VAL A 422 -14.53 16.63 -1.18
CA VAL A 422 -15.28 15.37 -1.23
C VAL A 422 -16.79 15.64 -1.18
N THR A 423 -17.50 15.01 -2.11
CA THR A 423 -18.94 15.19 -2.28
C THR A 423 -19.74 14.15 -1.51
N ALA A 424 -21.03 14.45 -1.28
CA ALA A 424 -21.96 13.49 -0.67
C ALA A 424 -22.16 12.24 -1.55
N GLY A 425 -22.06 12.39 -2.88
CA GLY A 425 -22.10 11.28 -3.82
C GLY A 425 -20.93 10.32 -3.65
N GLU A 426 -19.70 10.85 -3.52
CA GLU A 426 -18.50 10.02 -3.27
C GLU A 426 -18.61 9.25 -1.95
N ILE A 427 -19.07 9.90 -0.87
CA ILE A 427 -19.28 9.23 0.43
C ILE A 427 -20.31 8.11 0.31
N ARG A 428 -21.45 8.39 -0.32
CA ARG A 428 -22.51 7.39 -0.55
C ARG A 428 -21.99 6.17 -1.31
N ASP A 429 -21.22 6.39 -2.38
CA ASP A 429 -20.77 5.33 -3.27
C ASP A 429 -19.84 4.33 -2.58
N THR A 430 -19.12 4.76 -1.52
CA THR A 430 -18.28 3.84 -0.75
C THR A 430 -19.08 2.71 -0.09
N PHE A 431 -20.32 3.01 0.36
CA PHE A 431 -21.19 1.99 0.98
C PHE A 431 -21.81 1.03 -0.03
N CYS A 432 -21.81 1.39 -1.31
CA CYS A 432 -22.25 0.53 -2.41
C CYS A 432 -21.11 -0.24 -3.06
N SER A 433 -19.86 -0.04 -2.60
CA SER A 433 -18.69 -0.72 -3.13
C SER A 433 -18.65 -2.21 -2.73
N THR A 434 -17.85 -3.00 -3.45
CA THR A 434 -17.64 -4.44 -3.16
C THR A 434 -17.12 -4.67 -1.74
N ILE A 435 -16.26 -3.76 -1.25
CA ILE A 435 -15.72 -3.76 0.12
C ILE A 435 -16.10 -2.42 0.76
N PRO A 436 -17.30 -2.28 1.36
CA PRO A 436 -17.71 -1.05 1.99
C PRO A 436 -16.90 -0.75 3.26
N PRO A 437 -16.74 0.53 3.64
CA PRO A 437 -16.05 0.89 4.88
C PRO A 437 -16.83 0.41 6.10
N THR A 438 -16.14 -0.16 7.07
CA THR A 438 -16.69 -0.58 8.38
C THR A 438 -16.36 0.42 9.48
N THR A 439 -15.45 1.36 9.22
CA THR A 439 -15.01 2.40 10.15
C THR A 439 -14.89 3.76 9.44
N LEU A 440 -14.89 4.86 10.21
CA LEU A 440 -14.63 6.21 9.66
C LEU A 440 -13.24 6.29 9.02
N GLU A 441 -12.23 5.61 9.58
CA GLU A 441 -10.91 5.51 8.98
C GLU A 441 -10.94 4.80 7.61
N GLY A 442 -11.73 3.75 7.48
CA GLY A 442 -11.99 3.08 6.22
C GLY A 442 -12.65 4.01 5.19
N LEU A 443 -13.61 4.85 5.60
CA LEU A 443 -14.23 5.87 4.77
C LEU A 443 -13.20 6.94 4.34
N ARG A 444 -12.37 7.43 5.26
CA ARG A 444 -11.31 8.41 4.98
C ARG A 444 -10.34 7.91 3.90
N ARG A 445 -9.94 6.64 3.95
CA ARG A 445 -9.04 6.04 2.94
C ARG A 445 -9.69 5.86 1.57
N ARG A 446 -11.01 5.78 1.50
CA ARG A 446 -11.76 5.65 0.21
C ARG A 446 -12.14 6.96 -0.42
N THR A 447 -12.20 8.05 0.36
CA THR A 447 -12.71 9.34 -0.12
C THR A 447 -11.78 10.52 0.12
N ARG A 448 -10.88 10.43 1.10
CA ARG A 448 -10.10 11.52 1.70
C ARG A 448 -10.91 12.50 2.55
N ALA A 449 -12.19 12.28 2.78
CA ALA A 449 -12.95 13.09 3.74
C ALA A 449 -12.22 13.17 5.09
N GLN A 450 -12.14 14.35 5.70
CA GLN A 450 -11.42 14.64 6.96
C GLN A 450 -9.89 14.57 6.90
N ASN A 451 -9.25 14.40 5.73
CA ASN A 451 -7.79 14.35 5.59
C ASN A 451 -7.14 15.70 5.23
N GLY A 452 -7.93 16.75 5.01
CA GLY A 452 -7.41 18.08 4.70
C GLY A 452 -7.05 18.89 5.96
N ARG A 453 -6.58 20.14 5.77
CA ARG A 453 -6.01 21.01 6.81
C ARG A 453 -6.84 21.16 8.09
N CYS A 454 -8.17 21.07 8.02
CA CYS A 454 -9.02 21.19 9.21
C CYS A 454 -9.18 19.86 9.98
N GLN A 455 -8.64 18.75 9.49
CA GLN A 455 -8.68 17.41 10.11
C GLN A 455 -10.11 17.02 10.60
N GLY A 456 -11.13 17.34 9.79
CA GLY A 456 -12.52 17.04 10.11
C GLY A 456 -13.25 18.07 10.97
N PHE A 457 -12.61 19.16 11.37
CA PHE A 457 -13.26 20.19 12.22
C PHE A 457 -14.57 20.71 11.61
N PHE A 458 -14.62 20.97 10.31
CA PHE A 458 -15.83 21.42 9.62
C PHE A 458 -16.76 20.28 9.23
N CYS A 459 -16.24 19.21 8.68
CA CYS A 459 -17.07 18.16 8.08
C CYS A 459 -17.30 16.96 8.99
N GLY A 460 -16.66 16.89 10.16
CA GLY A 460 -16.66 15.71 11.01
C GLY A 460 -18.05 15.23 11.43
N ALA A 461 -18.90 16.15 11.87
CA ALA A 461 -20.26 15.82 12.28
C ALA A 461 -21.11 15.30 11.11
N GLU A 462 -21.06 15.97 9.94
CA GLU A 462 -21.81 15.56 8.76
C GLU A 462 -21.31 14.23 8.19
N VAL A 463 -19.99 14.01 8.16
CA VAL A 463 -19.40 12.75 7.72
C VAL A 463 -19.79 11.60 8.66
N ALA A 464 -19.80 11.82 9.98
CA ALA A 464 -20.25 10.84 10.96
C ALA A 464 -21.73 10.49 10.78
N GLU A 465 -22.59 11.48 10.59
CA GLU A 465 -24.03 11.28 10.33
C GLU A 465 -24.26 10.48 9.04
N LEU A 466 -23.55 10.83 7.97
CA LEU A 466 -23.63 10.07 6.69
C LEU A 466 -23.12 8.64 6.85
N PHE A 467 -22.10 8.43 7.68
CA PHE A 467 -21.57 7.10 7.98
C PHE A 467 -22.61 6.27 8.75
N GLU A 468 -23.17 6.79 9.83
CA GLU A 468 -24.14 6.09 10.67
C GLU A 468 -25.44 5.78 9.93
N THR A 469 -25.99 6.74 9.20
CA THR A 469 -27.25 6.57 8.46
C THR A 469 -27.13 5.56 7.32
N ARG A 470 -25.99 5.49 6.66
CA ARG A 470 -25.77 4.60 5.52
C ARG A 470 -25.13 3.26 5.91
N GLY A 471 -24.22 3.24 6.90
CA GLY A 471 -23.70 2.03 7.53
C GLY A 471 -24.82 1.20 8.16
N GLY A 472 -25.70 1.82 8.96
CA GLY A 472 -26.87 1.17 9.53
C GLY A 472 -27.93 0.74 8.49
N ALA A 473 -28.01 1.36 7.32
CA ALA A 473 -28.86 0.92 6.21
C ALA A 473 -28.28 -0.31 5.50
N ALA A 474 -26.95 -0.38 5.36
CA ALA A 474 -26.25 -1.53 4.79
C ALA A 474 -26.40 -2.79 5.66
N ASP A 475 -26.36 -2.64 6.99
CA ASP A 475 -26.59 -3.74 7.94
C ASP A 475 -28.05 -4.23 7.92
N ARG A 476 -29.03 -3.34 7.73
CA ARG A 476 -30.44 -3.72 7.58
C ARG A 476 -30.71 -4.47 6.28
N VAL A 477 -30.06 -4.12 5.18
CA VAL A 477 -30.15 -4.84 3.91
C VAL A 477 -29.44 -6.20 3.98
N ARG A 478 -28.39 -6.35 4.79
CA ARG A 478 -27.70 -7.62 5.06
C ARG A 478 -28.51 -8.54 5.98
N ALA A 479 -29.30 -7.99 6.90
CA ALA A 479 -30.14 -8.76 7.83
C ALA A 479 -31.45 -9.28 7.20
N THR A 480 -31.86 -8.72 6.04
CA THR A 480 -33.10 -9.10 5.32
C THR A 480 -32.86 -9.95 4.06
N ARG A 481 -31.62 -10.37 3.81
CA ARG A 481 -31.24 -11.31 2.75
C ARG A 481 -30.46 -12.48 3.34
#